data_a884c7239bf959e84cee5f20df2405f6
#
_entry.id   a884c7239bf959e84cee5f20df2405f6
#
_cell.length_a   1.000
_cell.length_b   1.000
_cell.length_c   1.000
_cell.angle_alpha   90.00
_cell.angle_beta   90.00
_cell.angle_gamma   90.00
#
_symmetry.space_group_name_H-M   'P 1'
#
loop_
_entity.id
_entity.type
_entity.pdbx_description
1 polymer ?
#
loop_
_entity_poly.entity_id
_entity_poly.type
_entity_poly.pdbx_seq_one_letter_code
_entity_poly.pdbx_strand_id
1 'polypeptide(L)'
;KYEITDGTIYFKGRDITQETVDKRSQAGMFLSFQEPLEVPGLTLSSFIRNAISQKKGSHIKLWDFKKELEKNLRFLDMDSSYAERSLNVGFSGGEKKKAEILQLMMLKPKLAILDETDSGLDVDAVRLVSKGVEEYQKNRDGALLIITHSTRILEALHVDYTHVMVNGHIVATGDGALVDRINEEGYESFVSDRVEEVKEQ
;
A
#
# COMPACT_ATOMS: atom_id res chain seq x y z
N LYS A 1 4.05 19.80 2.97
CA LYS A 1 2.69 19.45 2.51
C LYS A 1 2.58 19.93 1.07
N TYR A 2 2.32 19.02 0.13
CA TYR A 2 2.14 19.38 -1.28
C TYR A 2 0.71 19.90 -1.48
N GLU A 3 0.57 20.90 -2.36
CA GLU A 3 -0.72 21.42 -2.81
C GLU A 3 -0.95 21.01 -4.26
N ILE A 4 -2.21 20.68 -4.58
CA ILE A 4 -2.61 20.39 -5.96
C ILE A 4 -2.78 21.75 -6.63
N THR A 5 -1.90 22.06 -7.59
CA THR A 5 -1.90 23.33 -8.33
C THR A 5 -2.78 23.28 -9.57
N ASP A 6 -2.97 22.08 -10.13
CA ASP A 6 -3.80 21.84 -11.31
C ASP A 6 -4.28 20.38 -11.33
N GLY A 7 -5.34 20.10 -12.08
CA GLY A 7 -5.93 18.78 -12.24
C GLY A 7 -6.98 18.44 -11.18
N THR A 8 -7.62 17.29 -11.38
CA THR A 8 -8.72 16.79 -10.54
C THR A 8 -8.52 15.32 -10.24
N ILE A 9 -8.76 14.92 -8.98
CA ILE A 9 -8.68 13.53 -8.54
C ILE A 9 -10.09 12.99 -8.37
N TYR A 10 -10.42 11.93 -9.12
CA TYR A 10 -11.69 11.22 -9.00
C TYR A 10 -11.51 9.86 -8.32
N PHE A 11 -12.39 9.55 -7.39
CA PHE A 11 -12.49 8.23 -6.79
C PHE A 11 -13.94 7.74 -6.83
N LYS A 12 -14.19 6.63 -7.51
CA LYS A 12 -15.54 6.08 -7.74
C LYS A 12 -16.51 7.12 -8.35
N GLY A 13 -16.03 7.88 -9.32
CA GLY A 13 -16.82 8.90 -9.99
C GLY A 13 -17.07 10.18 -9.19
N ARG A 14 -16.56 10.27 -7.97
CA ARG A 14 -16.67 11.46 -7.12
C ARG A 14 -15.34 12.23 -7.12
N ASP A 15 -15.41 13.53 -7.29
CA ASP A 15 -14.27 14.44 -7.09
C ASP A 15 -13.86 14.44 -5.61
N ILE A 16 -12.61 14.12 -5.34
CA ILE A 16 -12.00 14.07 -4.01
C ILE A 16 -10.82 15.02 -3.87
N THR A 17 -10.61 15.91 -4.85
CA THR A 17 -9.43 16.80 -4.94
C THR A 17 -9.23 17.60 -3.65
N GLN A 18 -10.31 18.15 -3.09
CA GLN A 18 -10.28 18.95 -1.86
C GLN A 18 -10.73 18.19 -0.61
N GLU A 19 -10.99 16.88 -0.71
CA GLU A 19 -11.42 16.09 0.43
C GLU A 19 -10.28 15.88 1.45
N THR A 20 -10.64 15.93 2.71
CA THR A 20 -9.72 15.68 3.84
C THR A 20 -9.28 14.21 3.90
N VAL A 21 -8.15 13.94 4.53
CA VAL A 21 -7.56 12.58 4.63
C VAL A 21 -8.53 11.60 5.30
N ASP A 22 -9.21 12.02 6.35
CA ASP A 22 -10.22 11.21 7.07
C ASP A 22 -11.39 10.82 6.16
N LYS A 23 -11.90 11.75 5.34
CA LYS A 23 -12.97 11.46 4.38
C LYS A 23 -12.54 10.53 3.26
N ARG A 24 -11.32 10.69 2.75
CA ARG A 24 -10.73 9.75 1.78
C ARG A 24 -10.60 8.35 2.38
N SER A 25 -10.14 8.24 3.62
CA SER A 25 -10.05 6.97 4.34
C SER A 25 -11.45 6.33 4.54
N GLN A 26 -12.45 7.10 4.97
CA GLN A 26 -13.84 6.64 5.12
C GLN A 26 -14.44 6.18 3.78
N ALA A 27 -14.09 6.83 2.67
CA ALA A 27 -14.49 6.42 1.33
C ALA A 27 -13.88 5.07 0.90
N GLY A 28 -12.88 4.59 1.62
CA GLY A 28 -12.24 3.29 1.41
C GLY A 28 -10.87 3.36 0.77
N MET A 29 -10.17 4.48 0.87
CA MET A 29 -8.76 4.59 0.47
C MET A 29 -7.85 4.20 1.64
N PHE A 30 -6.74 3.55 1.32
CA PHE A 30 -5.66 3.19 2.24
C PHE A 30 -4.32 3.58 1.61
N LEU A 31 -3.43 4.13 2.42
CA LEU A 31 -2.06 4.45 2.03
C LEU A 31 -1.10 3.79 3.02
N SER A 32 -0.19 2.96 2.50
CA SER A 32 1.00 2.53 3.22
C SER A 32 2.08 3.59 3.02
N PHE A 33 2.64 4.07 4.12
CA PHE A 33 3.69 5.10 4.07
C PHE A 33 5.06 4.47 3.84
N GLN A 34 5.94 5.17 3.16
CA GLN A 34 7.35 4.79 3.03
C GLN A 34 7.98 4.60 4.42
N GLU A 35 7.73 5.55 5.33
CA GLU A 35 8.12 5.46 6.75
C GLU A 35 6.87 5.52 7.65
N PRO A 36 6.41 4.37 8.18
CA PRO A 36 5.25 4.34 9.08
C PRO A 36 5.51 5.06 10.40
N LEU A 37 4.59 5.96 10.75
CA LEU A 37 4.68 6.77 11.97
C LEU A 37 4.48 5.92 13.23
N GLU A 38 5.20 6.29 14.29
CA GLU A 38 5.00 5.75 15.65
C GLU A 38 3.93 6.54 16.38
N VAL A 39 2.99 5.84 17.02
CA VAL A 39 1.90 6.47 17.78
C VAL A 39 1.91 5.90 19.22
N PRO A 40 2.64 6.53 20.14
CA PRO A 40 2.67 6.10 21.54
C PRO A 40 1.28 6.14 22.18
N GLY A 41 0.95 5.12 22.98
CA GLY A 41 -0.30 5.03 23.73
C GLY A 41 -1.52 4.53 22.94
N LEU A 42 -1.42 4.38 21.62
CA LEU A 42 -2.47 3.76 20.80
C LEU A 42 -2.03 2.37 20.35
N THR A 43 -2.66 1.31 20.85
CA THR A 43 -2.29 -0.06 20.45
C THR A 43 -2.67 -0.37 19.01
N LEU A 44 -1.90 -1.26 18.35
CA LEU A 44 -2.17 -1.70 16.98
C LEU A 44 -3.60 -2.26 16.83
N SER A 45 -4.05 -3.09 17.80
CA SER A 45 -5.41 -3.63 17.80
C SER A 45 -6.47 -2.54 17.93
N SER A 46 -6.28 -1.58 18.82
CA SER A 46 -7.21 -0.46 19.02
C SER A 46 -7.29 0.45 17.80
N PHE A 47 -6.14 0.74 17.17
CA PHE A 47 -6.09 1.51 15.92
C PHE A 47 -6.93 0.84 14.82
N ILE A 48 -6.66 -0.44 14.53
CA ILE A 48 -7.37 -1.19 13.48
C ILE A 48 -8.87 -1.26 13.79
N ARG A 49 -9.24 -1.59 15.03
CA ARG A 49 -10.65 -1.68 15.44
C ARG A 49 -11.39 -0.36 15.26
N ASN A 50 -10.77 0.75 15.69
CA ASN A 50 -11.37 2.07 15.55
C ASN A 50 -11.55 2.44 14.06
N ALA A 51 -10.55 2.17 13.22
CA ALA A 51 -10.62 2.45 11.79
C ALA A 51 -11.75 1.64 11.11
N ILE A 52 -11.91 0.34 11.45
CA ILE A 52 -13.01 -0.48 10.92
C ILE A 52 -14.37 0.04 11.40
N SER A 53 -14.49 0.41 12.69
CA SER A 53 -15.74 0.94 13.26
C SER A 53 -16.15 2.25 12.58
N GLN A 54 -15.22 3.15 12.33
CA GLN A 54 -15.47 4.40 11.60
C GLN A 54 -15.95 4.14 10.17
N LYS A 55 -15.30 3.20 9.47
CA LYS A 55 -15.69 2.82 8.10
C LYS A 55 -17.08 2.19 8.03
N LYS A 56 -17.46 1.35 9.02
CA LYS A 56 -18.74 0.65 9.05
C LYS A 56 -19.88 1.51 9.63
N GLY A 57 -19.57 2.59 10.33
CA GLY A 57 -20.55 3.37 11.08
C GLY A 57 -21.24 2.60 12.21
N SER A 58 -20.68 1.47 12.64
CA SER A 58 -21.25 0.58 13.67
C SER A 58 -20.15 -0.12 14.48
N HIS A 59 -20.51 -0.53 15.69
CA HIS A 59 -19.61 -1.32 16.52
C HIS A 59 -19.39 -2.72 15.94
N ILE A 60 -18.12 -3.16 15.97
CA ILE A 60 -17.73 -4.51 15.57
C ILE A 60 -17.88 -5.44 16.78
N LYS A 61 -18.34 -6.66 16.54
CA LYS A 61 -18.32 -7.72 17.56
C LYS A 61 -16.87 -8.02 17.91
N LEU A 62 -16.53 -7.83 19.18
CA LEU A 62 -15.14 -7.94 19.66
C LEU A 62 -14.56 -9.35 19.43
N TRP A 63 -15.38 -10.38 19.57
CA TRP A 63 -14.97 -11.76 19.32
C TRP A 63 -14.53 -11.98 17.86
N ASP A 64 -15.34 -11.55 16.91
CA ASP A 64 -15.05 -11.72 15.47
C ASP A 64 -13.79 -10.96 15.08
N PHE A 65 -13.65 -9.72 15.61
CA PHE A 65 -12.47 -8.90 15.41
C PHE A 65 -11.19 -9.59 15.93
N LYS A 66 -11.19 -10.08 17.17
CA LYS A 66 -10.04 -10.76 17.77
C LYS A 66 -9.65 -12.01 16.99
N LYS A 67 -10.62 -12.81 16.60
CA LYS A 67 -10.39 -14.03 15.81
C LYS A 67 -9.74 -13.70 14.45
N GLU A 68 -10.24 -12.68 13.76
CA GLU A 68 -9.68 -12.27 12.46
C GLU A 68 -8.27 -11.65 12.63
N LEU A 69 -8.07 -10.83 13.68
CA LEU A 69 -6.77 -10.25 14.00
C LEU A 69 -5.72 -11.33 14.27
N GLU A 70 -6.01 -12.31 15.13
CA GLU A 70 -5.11 -13.42 15.44
C GLU A 70 -4.79 -14.27 14.21
N LYS A 71 -5.79 -14.52 13.34
CA LYS A 71 -5.57 -15.23 12.07
C LYS A 71 -4.56 -14.51 11.21
N ASN A 72 -4.72 -13.19 11.04
CA ASN A 72 -3.86 -12.38 10.17
C ASN A 72 -2.47 -12.15 10.78
N LEU A 73 -2.34 -12.02 12.11
CA LEU A 73 -1.04 -11.97 12.78
C LEU A 73 -0.24 -13.25 12.51
N ARG A 74 -0.86 -14.41 12.68
CA ARG A 74 -0.23 -15.71 12.36
C ARG A 74 0.16 -15.84 10.90
N PHE A 75 -0.69 -15.38 9.99
CA PHE A 75 -0.41 -15.39 8.55
C PHE A 75 0.84 -14.58 8.20
N LEU A 76 1.07 -13.45 8.88
CA LEU A 76 2.21 -12.57 8.68
C LEU A 76 3.43 -12.93 9.56
N ASP A 77 3.38 -14.08 10.25
CA ASP A 77 4.41 -14.48 11.20
C ASP A 77 4.76 -13.35 12.18
N MET A 78 3.72 -12.81 12.81
CA MET A 78 3.80 -11.80 13.86
C MET A 78 3.32 -12.39 15.18
N ASP A 79 4.10 -12.18 16.26
CA ASP A 79 3.69 -12.58 17.59
C ASP A 79 2.42 -11.84 18.03
N SER A 80 1.52 -12.53 18.72
CA SER A 80 0.22 -11.98 19.15
C SER A 80 0.37 -10.75 20.08
N SER A 81 1.48 -10.62 20.81
CA SER A 81 1.76 -9.49 21.68
C SER A 81 1.85 -8.15 20.93
N TYR A 82 2.16 -8.18 19.61
CA TYR A 82 2.18 -6.95 18.81
C TYR A 82 0.81 -6.26 18.75
N ALA A 83 -0.28 -7.00 18.90
CA ALA A 83 -1.63 -6.43 18.95
C ALA A 83 -1.80 -5.40 20.07
N GLU A 84 -1.15 -5.64 21.23
CA GLU A 84 -1.29 -4.81 22.41
C GLU A 84 -0.14 -3.79 22.58
N ARG A 85 0.85 -3.80 21.69
CA ARG A 85 1.92 -2.80 21.65
C ARG A 85 1.43 -1.52 20.98
N SER A 86 1.98 -0.39 21.38
CA SER A 86 1.76 0.91 20.72
C SER A 86 2.16 0.83 19.25
N LEU A 87 1.31 1.39 18.37
CA LEU A 87 1.46 1.34 16.91
C LEU A 87 2.86 1.77 16.49
N ASN A 88 3.60 0.85 15.89
CA ASN A 88 4.95 1.00 15.35
C ASN A 88 6.05 1.39 16.36
N VAL A 89 5.74 1.61 17.64
CA VAL A 89 6.73 2.03 18.64
C VAL A 89 7.69 0.89 18.96
N GLY A 90 8.97 1.11 18.65
CA GLY A 90 10.03 0.13 18.84
C GLY A 90 9.89 -1.12 17.95
N PHE A 91 9.15 -1.03 16.85
CA PHE A 91 9.13 -2.06 15.83
C PHE A 91 10.34 -1.89 14.90
N SER A 92 10.94 -3.00 14.49
CA SER A 92 11.91 -3.01 13.39
C SER A 92 11.24 -2.58 12.06
N GLY A 93 12.04 -2.27 11.04
CA GLY A 93 11.51 -1.91 9.72
C GLY A 93 10.57 -2.98 9.15
N GLY A 94 10.98 -4.25 9.23
CA GLY A 94 10.17 -5.39 8.78
C GLY A 94 8.85 -5.55 9.56
N GLU A 95 8.90 -5.36 10.90
CA GLU A 95 7.70 -5.42 11.74
C GLU A 95 6.74 -4.27 11.46
N LYS A 96 7.24 -3.05 11.20
CA LYS A 96 6.42 -1.91 10.77
C LYS A 96 5.69 -2.21 9.47
N LYS A 97 6.39 -2.77 8.48
CA LYS A 97 5.78 -3.14 7.19
C LYS A 97 4.77 -4.28 7.33
N LYS A 98 5.07 -5.32 8.11
CA LYS A 98 4.09 -6.36 8.44
C LYS A 98 2.85 -5.79 9.13
N ALA A 99 3.01 -4.82 10.05
CA ALA A 99 1.89 -4.16 10.72
C ALA A 99 1.04 -3.32 9.73
N GLU A 100 1.63 -2.71 8.69
CA GLU A 100 0.88 -2.05 7.62
C GLU A 100 0.09 -3.05 6.77
N ILE A 101 0.70 -4.19 6.41
CA ILE A 101 -0.01 -5.25 5.67
C ILE A 101 -1.12 -5.87 6.52
N LEU A 102 -0.91 -6.03 7.83
CA LEU A 102 -1.97 -6.42 8.76
C LEU A 102 -3.17 -5.45 8.70
N GLN A 103 -2.88 -4.14 8.69
CA GLN A 103 -3.91 -3.11 8.54
C GLN A 103 -4.63 -3.25 7.20
N LEU A 104 -3.90 -3.43 6.10
CA LEU A 104 -4.47 -3.66 4.75
C LEU A 104 -5.45 -4.85 4.74
N MET A 105 -5.02 -5.99 5.29
CA MET A 105 -5.82 -7.22 5.34
C MET A 105 -7.07 -7.07 6.22
N MET A 106 -6.97 -6.34 7.32
CA MET A 106 -8.09 -6.11 8.25
C MET A 106 -9.07 -5.04 7.76
N LEU A 107 -8.58 -3.96 7.16
CA LEU A 107 -9.39 -2.82 6.71
C LEU A 107 -10.08 -3.10 5.38
N LYS A 108 -9.53 -3.96 4.54
CA LYS A 108 -10.06 -4.33 3.21
C LYS A 108 -10.51 -3.09 2.42
N PRO A 109 -9.59 -2.18 2.10
CA PRO A 109 -9.94 -0.93 1.42
C PRO A 109 -10.44 -1.18 0.00
N LYS A 110 -11.09 -0.17 -0.60
CA LYS A 110 -11.49 -0.18 -2.02
C LYS A 110 -10.35 0.27 -2.95
N LEU A 111 -9.41 1.04 -2.42
CA LEU A 111 -8.16 1.38 -3.07
C LEU A 111 -7.05 1.30 -2.03
N ALA A 112 -6.07 0.44 -2.27
CA ALA A 112 -4.83 0.40 -1.52
C ALA A 112 -3.72 1.03 -2.36
N ILE A 113 -2.99 1.98 -1.76
CA ILE A 113 -1.78 2.58 -2.34
C ILE A 113 -0.63 2.14 -1.45
N LEU A 114 0.31 1.40 -2.02
CA LEU A 114 1.50 0.89 -1.33
C LEU A 114 2.72 1.62 -1.86
N ASP A 115 3.35 2.44 -1.00
CA ASP A 115 4.49 3.27 -1.35
C ASP A 115 5.77 2.67 -0.78
N GLU A 116 6.61 2.12 -1.66
CA GLU A 116 7.89 1.45 -1.35
C GLU A 116 7.79 0.48 -0.16
N THR A 117 6.73 -0.33 -0.12
CA THR A 117 6.43 -1.24 1.00
C THR A 117 7.47 -2.34 1.17
N ASP A 118 8.26 -2.63 0.15
CA ASP A 118 9.35 -3.62 0.13
C ASP A 118 10.74 -3.01 0.39
N SER A 119 10.85 -1.69 0.49
CA SER A 119 12.14 -1.01 0.70
C SER A 119 12.73 -1.33 2.07
N GLY A 120 14.04 -1.66 2.08
CA GLY A 120 14.79 -1.95 3.30
C GLY A 120 14.44 -3.28 3.99
N LEU A 121 13.65 -4.14 3.35
CA LEU A 121 13.30 -5.45 3.86
C LEU A 121 14.29 -6.54 3.41
N ASP A 122 14.52 -7.53 4.28
CA ASP A 122 15.18 -8.77 3.90
C ASP A 122 14.26 -9.64 3.02
N VAL A 123 14.82 -10.69 2.44
CA VAL A 123 14.10 -11.58 1.48
C VAL A 123 12.87 -12.23 2.11
N ASP A 124 12.96 -12.65 3.37
CA ASP A 124 11.86 -13.33 4.04
C ASP A 124 10.73 -12.36 4.40
N ALA A 125 11.05 -11.14 4.83
CA ALA A 125 10.08 -10.08 5.08
C ALA A 125 9.38 -9.65 3.78
N VAL A 126 10.10 -9.47 2.67
CA VAL A 126 9.50 -9.18 1.35
C VAL A 126 8.52 -10.28 0.96
N ARG A 127 8.90 -11.57 1.13
CA ARG A 127 8.01 -12.69 0.81
C ARG A 127 6.72 -12.68 1.63
N LEU A 128 6.78 -12.38 2.92
CA LEU A 128 5.60 -12.30 3.79
C LEU A 128 4.71 -11.11 3.44
N VAL A 129 5.30 -9.96 3.18
CA VAL A 129 4.60 -8.75 2.71
C VAL A 129 3.89 -9.06 1.39
N SER A 130 4.60 -9.63 0.40
CA SER A 130 4.03 -10.00 -0.91
C SER A 130 2.85 -10.97 -0.78
N LYS A 131 2.97 -12.00 0.08
CA LYS A 131 1.86 -12.92 0.36
C LYS A 131 0.63 -12.22 0.95
N GLY A 132 0.84 -11.26 1.86
CA GLY A 132 -0.25 -10.48 2.45
C GLY A 132 -0.95 -9.61 1.41
N VAL A 133 -0.19 -9.01 0.49
CA VAL A 133 -0.72 -8.22 -0.63
C VAL A 133 -1.45 -9.13 -1.63
N GLU A 134 -0.89 -10.29 -1.95
CA GLU A 134 -1.53 -11.32 -2.79
C GLU A 134 -2.87 -11.78 -2.21
N GLU A 135 -2.92 -12.04 -0.90
CA GLU A 135 -4.17 -12.42 -0.22
C GLU A 135 -5.22 -11.30 -0.29
N TYR A 136 -4.79 -10.05 -0.12
CA TYR A 136 -5.67 -8.91 -0.35
C TYR A 136 -6.15 -8.85 -1.82
N GLN A 137 -5.26 -9.05 -2.78
CA GLN A 137 -5.61 -9.04 -4.21
C GLN A 137 -6.60 -10.14 -4.59
N LYS A 138 -6.44 -11.37 -4.08
CA LYS A 138 -7.35 -12.51 -4.35
C LYS A 138 -8.76 -12.27 -3.85
N ASN A 139 -8.89 -11.65 -2.69
CA ASN A 139 -10.18 -11.42 -2.02
C ASN A 139 -10.73 -10.01 -2.26
N ARG A 140 -10.19 -9.29 -3.23
CA ARG A 140 -10.51 -7.89 -3.44
C ARG A 140 -11.85 -7.67 -4.13
N ASP A 141 -12.52 -6.65 -3.64
CA ASP A 141 -13.54 -5.88 -4.33
C ASP A 141 -13.04 -4.42 -4.41
N GLY A 142 -11.80 -4.25 -4.94
CA GLY A 142 -11.07 -2.97 -4.96
C GLY A 142 -9.83 -3.00 -5.85
N ALA A 143 -9.16 -1.85 -5.95
CA ALA A 143 -7.95 -1.65 -6.73
C ALA A 143 -6.69 -1.61 -5.83
N LEU A 144 -5.56 -1.98 -6.40
CA LEU A 144 -4.24 -1.94 -5.79
C LEU A 144 -3.31 -1.10 -6.68
N LEU A 145 -2.69 -0.08 -6.10
CA LEU A 145 -1.63 0.72 -6.72
C LEU A 145 -0.35 0.51 -5.91
N ILE A 146 0.71 0.04 -6.56
CA ILE A 146 2.02 -0.16 -5.94
C ILE A 146 3.01 0.81 -6.58
N ILE A 147 3.72 1.57 -5.75
CA ILE A 147 4.85 2.40 -6.14
C ILE A 147 6.09 1.69 -5.62
N THR A 148 6.96 1.24 -6.51
CA THR A 148 8.18 0.53 -6.15
C THR A 148 9.26 0.74 -7.21
N HIS A 149 10.52 0.66 -6.78
CA HIS A 149 11.69 0.56 -7.64
C HIS A 149 12.24 -0.87 -7.70
N SER A 150 11.58 -1.82 -7.01
CA SER A 150 11.95 -3.24 -6.96
C SER A 150 10.79 -4.09 -7.46
N THR A 151 11.08 -5.04 -8.32
CA THR A 151 10.06 -5.93 -8.88
C THR A 151 9.75 -7.15 -8.01
N ARG A 152 10.52 -7.38 -6.93
CA ARG A 152 10.35 -8.56 -6.05
C ARG A 152 8.96 -8.66 -5.44
N ILE A 153 8.35 -7.53 -5.05
CA ILE A 153 7.00 -7.53 -4.49
C ILE A 153 5.96 -7.94 -5.53
N LEU A 154 6.25 -7.74 -6.82
CA LEU A 154 5.34 -7.98 -7.94
C LEU A 154 5.33 -9.45 -8.39
N GLU A 155 6.35 -10.26 -8.06
CA GLU A 155 6.52 -11.64 -8.54
C GLU A 155 5.30 -12.56 -8.25
N ALA A 156 4.58 -12.30 -7.14
CA ALA A 156 3.40 -13.08 -6.74
C ALA A 156 2.07 -12.40 -7.12
N LEU A 157 2.11 -11.24 -7.79
CA LEU A 157 0.94 -10.42 -8.03
C LEU A 157 0.55 -10.43 -9.51
N HIS A 158 -0.76 -10.33 -9.76
CA HIS A 158 -1.25 -10.04 -11.10
C HIS A 158 -1.19 -8.52 -11.33
N VAL A 159 -0.46 -8.11 -12.36
CA VAL A 159 -0.29 -6.72 -12.77
C VAL A 159 -1.14 -6.45 -14.00
N ASP A 160 -2.18 -5.62 -13.85
CA ASP A 160 -3.06 -5.22 -14.95
C ASP A 160 -2.43 -4.10 -15.80
N TYR A 161 -1.81 -3.11 -15.11
CA TYR A 161 -1.20 -1.94 -15.74
C TYR A 161 0.13 -1.59 -15.08
N THR A 162 1.08 -1.17 -15.87
CA THR A 162 2.39 -0.67 -15.45
C THR A 162 2.61 0.72 -16.02
N HIS A 163 3.05 1.65 -15.18
CA HIS A 163 3.41 3.00 -15.57
C HIS A 163 4.85 3.29 -15.16
N VAL A 164 5.67 3.74 -16.09
CA VAL A 164 7.04 4.20 -15.82
C VAL A 164 7.01 5.71 -15.60
N MET A 165 7.49 6.17 -14.46
CA MET A 165 7.55 7.58 -14.11
C MET A 165 8.99 8.05 -14.07
N VAL A 166 9.31 9.14 -14.79
CA VAL A 166 10.62 9.79 -14.79
C VAL A 166 10.43 11.30 -14.57
N ASN A 167 11.12 11.85 -13.59
CA ASN A 167 11.05 13.26 -13.25
C ASN A 167 9.61 13.79 -13.09
N GLY A 168 8.73 13.01 -12.43
CA GLY A 168 7.35 13.39 -12.18
C GLY A 168 6.38 13.21 -13.35
N HIS A 169 6.83 12.65 -14.47
CA HIS A 169 6.02 12.42 -15.66
C HIS A 169 5.92 10.92 -15.97
N ILE A 170 4.74 10.46 -16.41
CA ILE A 170 4.58 9.12 -16.96
C ILE A 170 5.13 9.11 -18.38
N VAL A 171 6.17 8.30 -18.61
CA VAL A 171 6.88 8.20 -19.90
C VAL A 171 6.51 6.94 -20.67
N ALA A 172 6.04 5.89 -19.99
CA ALA A 172 5.55 4.68 -20.63
C ALA A 172 4.39 4.09 -19.83
N THR A 173 3.48 3.42 -20.56
CA THR A 173 2.36 2.67 -19.98
C THR A 173 2.22 1.35 -20.72
N GLY A 174 2.05 0.26 -19.99
CA GLY A 174 1.86 -1.09 -20.51
C GLY A 174 1.14 -2.00 -19.51
N ASP A 175 1.14 -3.27 -19.78
CA ASP A 175 0.66 -4.33 -18.91
C ASP A 175 1.80 -4.92 -18.04
N GLY A 176 1.61 -6.13 -17.50
CA GLY A 176 2.61 -6.83 -16.70
C GLY A 176 3.91 -7.12 -17.46
N ALA A 177 3.89 -7.30 -18.79
CA ALA A 177 5.08 -7.54 -19.61
C ALA A 177 6.06 -6.35 -19.60
N LEU A 178 5.57 -5.14 -19.31
CA LEU A 178 6.44 -3.98 -19.14
C LEU A 178 7.33 -4.11 -17.89
N VAL A 179 6.88 -4.82 -16.85
CA VAL A 179 7.70 -5.11 -15.66
C VAL A 179 8.86 -6.02 -16.04
N ASP A 180 8.61 -7.07 -16.83
CA ASP A 180 9.65 -8.00 -17.28
C ASP A 180 10.68 -7.28 -18.14
N ARG A 181 10.22 -6.43 -19.04
CA ARG A 181 11.09 -5.60 -19.87
C ARG A 181 11.97 -4.66 -19.05
N ILE A 182 11.44 -4.02 -18.01
CA ILE A 182 12.21 -3.17 -17.08
C ILE A 182 13.28 -4.00 -16.36
N ASN A 183 12.96 -5.23 -15.97
CA ASN A 183 13.92 -6.13 -15.31
C ASN A 183 15.09 -6.53 -16.24
N GLU A 184 14.82 -6.72 -17.53
CA GLU A 184 15.81 -7.14 -18.51
C GLU A 184 16.65 -5.97 -19.02
N GLU A 185 16.03 -4.85 -19.35
CA GLU A 185 16.66 -3.71 -20.03
C GLU A 185 17.08 -2.58 -19.08
N GLY A 186 16.53 -2.56 -17.84
CA GLY A 186 16.69 -1.43 -16.91
C GLY A 186 15.82 -0.22 -17.26
N TYR A 187 16.02 0.88 -16.53
CA TYR A 187 15.25 2.12 -16.73
C TYR A 187 15.87 3.05 -17.77
N GLU A 188 17.11 2.82 -18.21
CA GLU A 188 17.87 3.73 -19.08
C GLU A 188 17.21 3.93 -20.45
N SER A 189 16.61 2.87 -21.01
CA SER A 189 15.89 2.92 -22.28
C SER A 189 14.71 3.92 -22.24
N PHE A 190 14.02 4.04 -21.10
CA PHE A 190 12.89 4.95 -20.92
C PHE A 190 13.29 6.39 -20.63
N VAL A 191 14.54 6.62 -20.19
CA VAL A 191 15.07 7.96 -19.91
C VAL A 191 15.62 8.60 -21.19
N SER A 192 16.26 7.80 -22.06
CA SER A 192 16.88 8.28 -23.32
C SER A 192 15.83 8.76 -24.33
N ASP A 193 14.72 8.07 -24.48
CA ASP A 193 13.65 8.42 -25.42
C ASP A 193 13.10 9.83 -25.18
N ARG A 194 13.11 10.30 -23.94
CA ARG A 194 12.61 11.62 -23.57
C ARG A 194 13.63 12.77 -23.70
N VAL A 195 14.92 12.43 -23.60
CA VAL A 195 15.97 13.46 -23.80
C VAL A 195 16.03 13.91 -25.26
N GLU A 196 15.61 13.06 -26.19
CA GLU A 196 15.48 13.39 -27.62
C GLU A 196 14.23 14.24 -27.89
N GLU A 197 13.06 13.90 -27.31
CA GLU A 197 11.82 14.69 -27.49
C GLU A 197 11.91 16.13 -26.94
N VAL A 198 12.65 16.35 -25.83
CA VAL A 198 12.83 17.69 -25.24
C VAL A 198 13.84 18.54 -26.02
N LYS A 199 14.69 17.96 -26.85
CA LYS A 199 15.64 18.69 -27.70
C LYS A 199 15.04 19.13 -29.05
N GLU A 200 13.88 18.56 -29.43
CA GLU A 200 13.17 18.91 -30.67
C GLU A 200 12.02 19.93 -30.47
N GLN A 201 11.78 20.40 -29.25
CA GLN A 201 10.83 21.49 -28.92
C GLN A 201 11.57 22.74 -28.45
#